data_9569dcfb694deb242913101da98f674c
#
_entry.id   9569dcfb694deb242913101da98f674c
#
_cell.length_a   1.000
_cell.length_b   1.000
_cell.length_c   1.000
_cell.angle_alpha   90.00
_cell.angle_beta   90.00
_cell.angle_gamma   90.00
#
_symmetry.space_group_name_H-M   'P 1'
#
loop_
_entity.id
_entity.type
_entity.pdbx_description
1 polymer ?
#
loop_
_entity_poly.entity_id
_entity_poly.type
_entity_poly.pdbx_seq_one_letter_code
_entity_poly.pdbx_strand_id
1 'polypeptide(L)'
;MKRNNIIILSVILALGLITMLAMPQHKAVKPADEAAIDPAAMQRVLGKVTGKAGAWLEARRLDSLRNIPDSIGGTLTFSDGRAAVGVVVSDGIRIMRTDSTGHYAFRRDKNAKFVFYTVPNYCEVPVHSDSDYTACFYLPITRKRKQYDFRLKRLPHGKERSYKMIVIGDPQVTNAMNPFYTSADDNPIEKSDVARFTDETMADIRHTIEQWPKDMPVYGLSMGDDVQYYGGYNATLERQIRAALGSSRMRLFSVIGNHDQDGNALYRRKWEQSWGPTDYSFDRGDEHYVCLNNVQFTKSKAYWSPGELTNRQMQWLRRDLAFTPRHKKVVLCYHIPFTFGTTPNEKAHPLNIASEVGHYSSSRLSQLLALLRRFKGGYELFCGHTHFAINHEISFEGHDIMEHCHAAACGNIWQSNINICGTPNGYYVYTFGEAAITDCYYKGTFWPARRQMTLFRADTNFNGESYANDWNLPRSTNMLVANVFNADSRWNVTVIEDSIEHPMFRISSRGQDAFAAGYHHKYCKAMPFRFVSKSNGYLIMNHLFYYEPKRRNSHLTVRAYDPYGNVYEASSYEVVTAPFNNFAHYYKKGE
;
A
#
# COMPACT_ATOMS: atom_id res chain seq x y z
N MET A 1 22.61 47.62 10.75
CA MET A 1 21.78 46.73 9.93
C MET A 1 22.43 46.25 8.61
N LYS A 2 23.42 46.97 8.03
CA LYS A 2 24.00 46.61 6.72
C LYS A 2 25.08 45.48 6.73
N ARG A 3 25.72 45.19 7.86
CA ARG A 3 26.80 44.20 7.94
C ARG A 3 26.31 42.73 8.09
N ASN A 4 25.16 42.53 8.68
CA ASN A 4 24.60 41.18 8.89
C ASN A 4 23.94 40.61 7.64
N ASN A 5 23.44 41.47 6.74
CA ASN A 5 22.82 41.00 5.50
C ASN A 5 23.85 40.50 4.47
N ILE A 6 25.09 41.02 4.53
CA ILE A 6 26.18 40.58 3.63
C ILE A 6 26.66 39.16 4.03
N ILE A 7 26.73 38.88 5.32
CA ILE A 7 27.16 37.57 5.82
C ILE A 7 26.09 36.51 5.52
N ILE A 8 24.81 36.82 5.62
CA ILE A 8 23.71 35.90 5.28
C ILE A 8 23.69 35.64 3.78
N LEU A 9 23.91 36.63 2.94
CA LEU A 9 23.97 36.48 1.49
C LEU A 9 25.17 35.61 1.06
N SER A 10 26.32 35.77 1.73
CA SER A 10 27.52 34.96 1.46
C SER A 10 27.37 33.50 1.88
N VAL A 11 26.62 33.20 2.95
CA VAL A 11 26.33 31.84 3.41
C VAL A 11 25.29 31.19 2.50
N ILE A 12 24.31 31.95 2.02
CA ILE A 12 23.31 31.43 1.06
C ILE A 12 23.95 31.14 -0.30
N LEU A 13 24.87 31.99 -0.76
CA LEU A 13 25.64 31.75 -1.98
C LEU A 13 26.58 30.53 -1.85
N ALA A 14 27.23 30.34 -0.71
CA ALA A 14 28.10 29.19 -0.46
C ALA A 14 27.29 27.88 -0.35
N LEU A 15 26.09 27.89 0.26
CA LEU A 15 25.18 26.74 0.31
C LEU A 15 24.55 26.45 -1.05
N GLY A 16 24.27 27.46 -1.85
CA GLY A 16 23.80 27.30 -3.23
C GLY A 16 24.84 26.68 -4.16
N LEU A 17 26.14 27.06 -4.01
CA LEU A 17 27.23 26.44 -4.76
C LEU A 17 27.49 24.99 -4.36
N ILE A 18 27.36 24.65 -3.07
CA ILE A 18 27.53 23.26 -2.57
C ILE A 18 26.41 22.35 -3.09
N THR A 19 25.19 22.84 -3.23
CA THR A 19 24.08 22.08 -3.81
C THR A 19 24.19 21.88 -5.31
N MET A 20 24.81 22.82 -6.05
CA MET A 20 25.08 22.67 -7.49
C MET A 20 26.21 21.68 -7.79
N LEU A 21 27.17 21.53 -6.89
CA LEU A 21 28.31 20.61 -7.06
C LEU A 21 28.00 19.14 -6.69
N ALA A 22 26.85 18.87 -6.09
CA ALA A 22 26.43 17.54 -5.64
C ALA A 22 25.45 16.83 -6.59
N MET A 23 25.17 17.37 -7.78
CA MET A 23 24.29 16.71 -8.75
C MET A 23 25.09 15.81 -9.70
N PRO A 24 24.67 14.58 -9.99
CA PRO A 24 25.32 13.71 -10.97
C PRO A 24 25.17 14.30 -12.37
N GLN A 25 26.29 14.52 -13.04
CA GLN A 25 26.32 15.07 -14.40
C GLN A 25 25.83 14.05 -15.43
N HIS A 26 24.77 14.36 -16.12
CA HIS A 26 24.45 13.76 -17.41
C HIS A 26 25.34 14.41 -18.50
N LYS A 27 25.91 13.53 -19.35
CA LYS A 27 26.79 13.92 -20.47
C LYS A 27 26.08 14.91 -21.39
N ALA A 28 26.62 16.11 -21.49
CA ALA A 28 26.43 16.97 -22.66
C ALA A 28 27.51 18.05 -22.76
N VAL A 29 28.05 18.20 -23.96
CA VAL A 29 28.69 19.37 -24.56
C VAL A 29 29.89 19.99 -23.81
N LYS A 30 31.06 19.97 -24.47
CA LYS A 30 32.30 20.67 -24.10
C LYS A 30 32.06 22.19 -24.06
N PRO A 31 32.33 22.88 -22.96
CA PRO A 31 32.60 24.31 -22.97
C PRO A 31 34.13 24.58 -23.08
N ALA A 32 34.44 25.71 -23.67
CA ALA A 32 35.76 26.27 -23.74
C ALA A 32 36.21 26.83 -22.37
N ASP A 33 37.51 26.68 -22.11
CA ASP A 33 38.36 27.35 -21.13
C ASP A 33 37.71 27.91 -19.85
N GLU A 34 37.59 27.07 -18.82
CA GLU A 34 37.46 27.51 -17.43
C GLU A 34 38.85 27.48 -16.76
N ALA A 35 39.25 28.64 -16.22
CA ALA A 35 40.43 28.74 -15.37
C ALA A 35 40.25 27.85 -14.13
N ALA A 36 41.14 26.89 -13.96
CA ALA A 36 41.12 25.94 -12.84
C ALA A 36 41.21 26.68 -11.50
N ILE A 37 40.15 26.65 -10.72
CA ILE A 37 40.13 27.16 -9.32
C ILE A 37 41.00 26.21 -8.49
N ASP A 38 42.05 26.74 -7.87
CA ASP A 38 42.93 25.98 -6.98
C ASP A 38 42.14 25.33 -5.82
N PRO A 39 42.07 24.00 -5.75
CA PRO A 39 41.31 23.30 -4.70
C PRO A 39 41.83 23.58 -3.27
N ALA A 40 43.11 23.90 -3.14
CA ALA A 40 43.74 24.21 -1.86
C ALA A 40 43.42 25.64 -1.38
N ALA A 41 43.21 26.59 -2.28
CA ALA A 41 42.74 27.92 -1.98
C ALA A 41 41.25 27.88 -1.55
N MET A 42 40.45 27.06 -2.22
CA MET A 42 39.04 26.86 -1.87
C MET A 42 38.85 26.18 -0.50
N GLN A 43 39.70 25.19 -0.20
CA GLN A 43 39.69 24.52 1.11
C GLN A 43 40.13 25.44 2.27
N ARG A 44 41.08 26.38 2.03
CA ARG A 44 41.49 27.39 3.00
C ARG A 44 40.41 28.45 3.28
N VAL A 45 39.63 28.82 2.28
CA VAL A 45 38.50 29.77 2.46
C VAL A 45 37.33 29.05 3.15
N LEU A 46 37.00 27.83 2.77
CA LEU A 46 35.98 27.01 3.42
C LEU A 46 36.35 26.70 4.86
N GLY A 47 37.62 26.40 5.18
CA GLY A 47 38.07 26.12 6.55
C GLY A 47 37.97 27.36 7.49
N LYS A 48 38.16 28.56 6.97
CA LYS A 48 37.99 29.81 7.74
C LYS A 48 36.54 30.24 7.92
N VAL A 49 35.68 29.92 6.95
CA VAL A 49 34.25 30.19 7.02
C VAL A 49 33.54 29.16 7.89
N THR A 50 33.94 27.91 7.80
CA THR A 50 33.34 26.82 8.59
C THR A 50 33.69 26.91 10.08
N GLY A 51 34.87 27.44 10.47
CA GLY A 51 35.25 27.58 11.88
C GLY A 51 34.36 28.56 12.65
N LYS A 52 34.08 29.74 12.09
CA LYS A 52 33.20 30.73 12.72
C LYS A 52 31.71 30.43 12.54
N ALA A 53 31.30 29.95 11.37
CA ALA A 53 29.93 29.52 11.14
C ALA A 53 29.60 28.22 11.90
N GLY A 54 30.55 27.30 12.01
CA GLY A 54 30.42 26.08 12.82
C GLY A 54 30.27 26.39 14.32
N ALA A 55 31.08 27.32 14.86
CA ALA A 55 30.94 27.75 16.25
C ALA A 55 29.61 28.48 16.51
N TRP A 56 29.13 29.29 15.56
CA TRP A 56 27.84 29.96 15.68
C TRP A 56 26.65 28.99 15.53
N LEU A 57 26.75 28.03 14.63
CA LEU A 57 25.75 26.95 14.48
C LEU A 57 25.72 26.07 15.72
N GLU A 58 26.88 25.73 16.30
CA GLU A 58 26.96 24.94 17.52
C GLU A 58 26.47 25.73 18.74
N ALA A 59 26.80 27.02 18.86
CA ALA A 59 26.24 27.90 19.89
C ALA A 59 24.70 28.02 19.78
N ARG A 60 24.17 28.16 18.57
CA ARG A 60 22.72 28.11 18.32
C ARG A 60 22.12 26.72 18.57
N ARG A 61 22.83 25.67 18.26
CA ARG A 61 22.44 24.29 18.60
C ARG A 61 22.38 24.12 20.12
N LEU A 62 23.39 24.55 20.84
CA LEU A 62 23.43 24.51 22.30
C LEU A 62 22.36 25.41 22.94
N ASP A 63 22.14 26.58 22.39
CA ASP A 63 21.06 27.49 22.84
C ASP A 63 19.67 26.97 22.51
N SER A 64 19.55 26.24 21.39
CA SER A 64 18.31 25.54 21.03
C SER A 64 18.08 24.27 21.86
N LEU A 65 19.12 23.68 22.44
CA LEU A 65 19.03 22.56 23.38
C LEU A 65 18.72 23.01 24.81
N ARG A 66 19.03 24.25 25.15
CA ARG A 66 18.57 24.89 26.39
C ARG A 66 17.05 25.06 26.31
N ASN A 67 16.31 24.47 27.24
CA ASN A 67 14.85 24.49 27.34
C ASN A 67 14.09 23.43 26.51
N ILE A 68 14.74 22.34 26.07
CA ILE A 68 13.99 21.16 25.66
C ILE A 68 13.40 20.51 26.92
N PRO A 69 12.09 20.36 27.01
CA PRO A 69 11.49 19.72 28.19
C PRO A 69 11.87 18.26 28.29
N ASP A 70 12.20 17.79 29.52
CA ASP A 70 12.53 16.40 29.81
C ASP A 70 11.33 15.46 29.68
N SER A 71 10.11 16.02 29.70
CA SER A 71 8.86 15.31 29.54
C SER A 71 7.92 16.03 28.60
N ILE A 72 7.07 15.25 27.95
CA ILE A 72 5.94 15.69 27.14
C ILE A 72 4.70 14.95 27.64
N GLY A 73 3.55 15.60 27.57
CA GLY A 73 2.29 15.01 27.98
C GLY A 73 1.12 15.80 27.48
N GLY A 74 -0.06 15.48 27.94
CA GLY A 74 -1.28 16.18 27.54
C GLY A 74 -2.52 15.55 28.15
N THR A 75 -3.65 16.03 27.71
CA THR A 75 -4.96 15.57 28.18
C THR A 75 -5.82 15.18 26.98
N LEU A 76 -6.49 14.05 27.06
CA LEU A 76 -7.53 13.66 26.14
C LEU A 76 -8.89 13.92 26.77
N THR A 77 -9.71 14.66 26.05
CA THR A 77 -11.10 14.96 26.46
C THR A 77 -12.07 14.61 25.34
N PHE A 78 -13.30 14.27 25.71
CA PHE A 78 -14.38 14.18 24.74
C PHE A 78 -14.91 15.57 24.37
N SER A 79 -15.69 15.63 23.28
CA SER A 79 -16.29 16.88 22.81
C SER A 79 -17.24 17.53 23.84
N ASP A 80 -17.76 16.74 24.79
CA ASP A 80 -18.60 17.20 25.91
C ASP A 80 -17.79 17.67 27.14
N GLY A 81 -16.45 17.73 27.04
CA GLY A 81 -15.54 18.17 28.10
C GLY A 81 -15.15 17.10 29.11
N ARG A 82 -15.76 15.90 29.08
CA ARG A 82 -15.40 14.81 29.99
C ARG A 82 -14.03 14.24 29.63
N ALA A 83 -13.31 13.76 30.66
CA ALA A 83 -12.02 13.06 30.48
C ALA A 83 -12.17 11.80 29.63
N ALA A 84 -11.28 11.61 28.66
CA ALA A 84 -11.20 10.37 27.89
C ALA A 84 -10.26 9.41 28.61
N VAL A 85 -10.81 8.66 29.56
CA VAL A 85 -10.09 7.74 30.44
C VAL A 85 -9.75 6.44 29.72
N GLY A 86 -8.55 5.91 29.95
CA GLY A 86 -8.12 4.60 29.45
C GLY A 86 -7.79 4.55 27.97
N VAL A 87 -7.76 5.68 27.27
CA VAL A 87 -7.37 5.75 25.85
C VAL A 87 -5.86 5.51 25.72
N VAL A 88 -5.48 4.68 24.78
CA VAL A 88 -4.07 4.36 24.51
C VAL A 88 -3.42 5.53 23.78
N VAL A 89 -2.30 6.01 24.30
CA VAL A 89 -1.49 7.10 23.73
C VAL A 89 -0.05 6.63 23.54
N SER A 90 0.58 7.06 22.47
CA SER A 90 1.94 6.69 22.12
C SER A 90 2.75 7.88 21.61
N ASP A 91 4.07 7.84 21.83
CA ASP A 91 5.06 8.70 21.17
C ASP A 91 5.83 7.98 20.03
N GLY A 92 5.35 6.79 19.63
CA GLY A 92 6.02 5.90 18.67
C GLY A 92 7.14 5.06 19.30
N ILE A 93 7.37 5.20 20.61
CA ILE A 93 8.38 4.46 21.37
C ILE A 93 7.77 3.90 22.65
N ARG A 94 7.03 4.73 23.37
CA ARG A 94 6.32 4.40 24.59
C ARG A 94 4.83 4.38 24.31
N ILE A 95 4.13 3.58 25.08
CA ILE A 95 2.67 3.47 25.03
C ILE A 95 2.17 3.47 26.47
N MET A 96 1.10 4.18 26.70
CA MET A 96 0.40 4.18 27.99
C MET A 96 -1.10 4.47 27.80
N ARG A 97 -1.88 4.32 28.84
CA ARG A 97 -3.27 4.76 28.88
C ARG A 97 -3.40 6.09 29.61
N THR A 98 -4.37 6.88 29.20
CA THR A 98 -4.78 8.07 29.97
C THR A 98 -5.33 7.65 31.32
N ASP A 99 -5.05 8.45 32.34
CA ASP A 99 -5.55 8.27 33.72
C ASP A 99 -7.03 8.70 33.91
N SER A 100 -7.49 8.70 35.15
CA SER A 100 -8.87 9.08 35.51
C SER A 100 -9.25 10.53 35.15
N THR A 101 -8.26 11.37 34.89
CA THR A 101 -8.44 12.77 34.46
C THR A 101 -8.23 12.95 32.96
N GLY A 102 -7.96 11.87 32.24
CA GLY A 102 -7.61 11.90 30.81
C GLY A 102 -6.18 12.31 30.53
N HIS A 103 -5.34 12.46 31.57
CA HIS A 103 -3.96 12.90 31.44
C HIS A 103 -3.03 11.73 31.10
N TYR A 104 -1.93 12.06 30.38
CA TYR A 104 -0.80 11.17 30.08
C TYR A 104 0.51 11.95 30.07
N ALA A 105 1.64 11.28 30.32
CA ALA A 105 2.96 11.89 30.25
C ALA A 105 4.04 10.87 29.86
N PHE A 106 4.96 11.29 29.01
CA PHE A 106 6.15 10.52 28.61
C PHE A 106 7.42 11.27 28.98
N ARG A 107 8.45 10.54 29.38
CA ARG A 107 9.81 11.09 29.31
C ARG A 107 10.13 11.34 27.85
N ARG A 108 10.61 12.53 27.50
CA ARG A 108 10.92 12.88 26.11
C ARG A 108 11.99 11.95 25.53
N ASP A 109 11.77 11.47 24.32
CA ASP A 109 12.76 10.74 23.53
C ASP A 109 13.14 11.55 22.30
N LYS A 110 14.45 11.61 22.01
CA LYS A 110 14.97 12.35 20.85
C LYS A 110 14.53 11.80 19.49
N ASN A 111 14.10 10.55 19.46
CA ASN A 111 13.66 9.87 18.25
C ASN A 111 12.13 9.89 18.08
N ALA A 112 11.38 10.33 19.11
CA ALA A 112 9.94 10.50 19.00
C ALA A 112 9.63 11.70 18.11
N LYS A 113 8.76 11.49 17.11
CA LYS A 113 8.40 12.51 16.12
C LYS A 113 6.98 13.03 16.30
N PHE A 114 6.11 12.18 16.80
CA PHE A 114 4.69 12.47 16.99
C PHE A 114 4.24 12.01 18.37
N VAL A 115 3.19 12.63 18.87
CA VAL A 115 2.31 12.06 19.88
C VAL A 115 1.00 11.71 19.18
N PHE A 116 0.49 10.52 19.39
CA PHE A 116 -0.74 10.05 18.79
C PHE A 116 -1.50 9.12 19.73
N TYR A 117 -2.76 8.93 19.48
CA TYR A 117 -3.57 7.98 20.24
C TYR A 117 -4.16 6.92 19.32
N THR A 118 -4.33 5.71 19.83
CA THR A 118 -5.13 4.67 19.17
C THR A 118 -6.58 5.12 19.16
N VAL A 119 -7.12 5.43 17.97
CA VAL A 119 -8.51 5.89 17.85
C VAL A 119 -9.45 4.80 18.34
N PRO A 120 -10.21 5.03 19.43
CA PRO A 120 -11.10 4.01 19.97
C PRO A 120 -12.26 3.70 19.01
N ASN A 121 -12.71 2.45 18.98
CA ASN A 121 -13.82 2.01 18.13
C ASN A 121 -15.18 2.69 18.40
N TYR A 122 -15.33 3.35 19.52
CA TYR A 122 -16.52 4.14 19.90
C TYR A 122 -16.37 5.64 19.64
N CYS A 123 -15.28 6.05 18.97
CA CYS A 123 -15.00 7.44 18.61
C CYS A 123 -14.95 7.61 17.09
N GLU A 124 -15.35 8.79 16.63
CA GLU A 124 -15.10 9.18 15.24
C GLU A 124 -13.60 9.23 14.96
N VAL A 125 -13.19 8.81 13.77
CA VAL A 125 -11.84 9.07 13.27
C VAL A 125 -11.74 10.56 12.92
N PRO A 126 -10.85 11.33 13.56
CA PRO A 126 -10.66 12.72 13.19
C PRO A 126 -10.02 12.83 11.81
N VAL A 127 -10.38 13.85 11.07
CA VAL A 127 -9.84 14.15 9.74
C VAL A 127 -9.24 15.54 9.71
N HIS A 128 -8.40 15.81 8.72
CA HIS A 128 -7.74 17.12 8.62
C HIS A 128 -8.73 18.25 8.35
N SER A 129 -9.74 18.03 7.50
CA SER A 129 -10.82 18.99 7.22
C SER A 129 -12.00 18.32 6.49
N ASP A 130 -13.06 19.06 6.25
CA ASP A 130 -14.21 18.61 5.46
C ASP A 130 -13.90 18.37 3.97
N SER A 131 -12.73 18.81 3.50
CA SER A 131 -12.22 18.56 2.15
C SER A 131 -11.01 17.63 2.12
N ASP A 132 -10.49 17.21 3.27
CA ASP A 132 -9.37 16.29 3.41
C ASP A 132 -9.68 15.24 4.48
N TYR A 133 -10.23 14.11 4.04
CA TYR A 133 -10.67 13.01 4.88
C TYR A 133 -9.55 12.08 5.33
N THR A 134 -8.27 12.46 5.15
CA THR A 134 -7.16 11.70 5.73
C THR A 134 -7.16 11.81 7.26
N ALA A 135 -6.90 10.68 7.93
CA ALA A 135 -6.98 10.58 9.39
C ALA A 135 -5.95 11.47 10.10
N CYS A 136 -6.40 12.21 11.14
CA CYS A 136 -5.60 13.18 11.87
C CYS A 136 -5.64 12.95 13.39
N PHE A 137 -5.13 11.83 13.86
CA PHE A 137 -5.12 11.38 15.26
C PHE A 137 -3.78 11.66 15.96
N TYR A 138 -2.93 12.49 15.41
CA TYR A 138 -1.56 12.74 15.84
C TYR A 138 -1.21 14.22 15.88
N LEU A 139 -0.19 14.57 16.66
CA LEU A 139 0.42 15.90 16.69
C LEU A 139 1.94 15.75 16.57
N PRO A 140 2.61 16.56 15.71
CA PRO A 140 4.07 16.52 15.57
C PRO A 140 4.75 17.07 16.83
N ILE A 141 5.78 16.38 17.30
CA ILE A 141 6.58 16.82 18.44
C ILE A 141 7.50 17.95 18.00
N THR A 142 7.34 19.11 18.62
CA THR A 142 8.21 20.28 18.41
C THR A 142 9.14 20.49 19.59
N ARG A 143 10.26 21.21 19.37
CA ARG A 143 11.33 21.33 20.38
C ARG A 143 10.87 21.88 21.72
N LYS A 144 10.00 22.90 21.72
CA LYS A 144 9.60 23.63 22.94
C LYS A 144 8.25 23.23 23.50
N ARG A 145 7.44 22.53 22.71
CA ARG A 145 6.08 22.14 23.13
C ARG A 145 6.15 21.02 24.15
N LYS A 146 5.47 21.22 25.28
CA LYS A 146 5.36 20.24 26.36
C LYS A 146 4.03 19.50 26.31
N GLN A 147 2.97 20.18 25.85
CA GLN A 147 1.60 19.72 25.98
C GLN A 147 0.99 19.41 24.62
N TYR A 148 0.40 18.23 24.51
CA TYR A 148 -0.20 17.67 23.31
C TYR A 148 -1.58 17.14 23.67
N ASP A 149 -2.59 18.02 23.59
CA ASP A 149 -3.97 17.70 23.96
C ASP A 149 -4.74 17.24 22.73
N PHE A 150 -5.70 16.34 22.96
CA PHE A 150 -6.60 15.83 21.93
C PHE A 150 -8.05 15.92 22.39
N ARG A 151 -8.93 16.16 21.43
CA ARG A 151 -10.37 16.18 21.65
C ARG A 151 -11.03 15.12 20.79
N LEU A 152 -11.67 14.16 21.43
CA LEU A 152 -12.31 13.02 20.80
C LEU A 152 -13.83 13.26 20.70
N LYS A 153 -14.42 12.82 19.58
CA LYS A 153 -15.87 12.83 19.42
C LYS A 153 -16.38 11.39 19.44
N ARG A 154 -17.37 11.11 20.29
CA ARG A 154 -17.98 9.77 20.35
C ARG A 154 -18.87 9.54 19.14
N LEU A 155 -18.94 8.30 18.70
CA LEU A 155 -19.94 7.85 17.75
C LEU A 155 -21.32 7.87 18.42
N PRO A 156 -22.38 8.28 17.73
CA PRO A 156 -23.73 8.41 18.31
C PRO A 156 -24.26 7.11 18.92
N HIS A 157 -23.91 5.98 18.31
CA HIS A 157 -24.43 4.65 18.69
C HIS A 157 -23.35 3.74 19.33
N GLY A 158 -22.23 4.32 19.77
CA GLY A 158 -21.07 3.56 20.27
C GLY A 158 -20.29 2.89 19.14
N LYS A 159 -19.69 1.70 19.37
CA LYS A 159 -18.92 1.02 18.33
C LYS A 159 -19.82 0.55 17.18
N GLU A 160 -19.27 0.60 15.97
CA GLU A 160 -19.95 0.04 14.81
C GLU A 160 -20.06 -1.49 14.94
N ARG A 161 -21.23 -2.03 14.55
CA ARG A 161 -21.43 -3.48 14.46
C ARG A 161 -20.87 -4.06 13.17
N SER A 162 -20.96 -3.28 12.10
CA SER A 162 -20.41 -3.60 10.80
C SER A 162 -19.97 -2.31 10.10
N TYR A 163 -18.95 -2.40 9.29
CA TYR A 163 -18.43 -1.28 8.50
C TYR A 163 -17.71 -1.80 7.25
N LYS A 164 -17.52 -0.92 6.27
CA LYS A 164 -16.74 -1.22 5.08
C LYS A 164 -15.35 -0.61 5.17
N MET A 165 -14.35 -1.38 4.76
CA MET A 165 -12.97 -0.94 4.58
C MET A 165 -12.60 -1.05 3.11
N ILE A 166 -12.36 0.08 2.47
CA ILE A 166 -11.82 0.13 1.11
C ILE A 166 -10.30 0.09 1.21
N VAL A 167 -9.68 -0.89 0.55
CA VAL A 167 -8.23 -1.04 0.53
C VAL A 167 -7.71 -0.75 -0.88
N ILE A 168 -6.79 0.22 -0.97
CA ILE A 168 -6.18 0.68 -2.21
C ILE A 168 -4.73 0.23 -2.19
N GLY A 169 -4.35 -0.65 -3.12
CA GLY A 169 -2.95 -1.04 -3.33
C GLY A 169 -2.28 -0.11 -4.33
N ASP A 170 -1.08 0.28 -4.06
CA ASP A 170 -0.08 0.85 -4.98
C ASP A 170 -0.66 1.79 -6.08
N PRO A 171 -1.14 2.99 -5.73
CA PRO A 171 -1.52 4.00 -6.72
C PRO A 171 -0.35 4.41 -7.62
N GLN A 172 0.84 4.49 -7.07
CA GLN A 172 2.14 4.69 -7.69
C GLN A 172 2.13 5.70 -8.84
N VAL A 173 1.53 6.87 -8.57
CA VAL A 173 1.29 7.91 -9.57
C VAL A 173 2.48 8.81 -9.81
N THR A 174 2.56 9.36 -11.02
CA THR A 174 3.37 10.55 -11.36
C THR A 174 2.44 11.70 -11.73
N ASN A 175 2.98 12.93 -11.80
CA ASN A 175 2.25 14.08 -12.32
C ASN A 175 2.78 14.59 -13.66
N ALA A 176 3.73 13.86 -14.25
CA ALA A 176 4.19 14.07 -15.59
C ALA A 176 3.52 13.05 -16.53
N MET A 177 3.39 13.41 -17.79
CA MET A 177 3.15 12.41 -18.84
C MET A 177 4.32 11.45 -18.82
N ASN A 178 4.08 10.18 -18.57
CA ASN A 178 5.15 9.21 -18.51
C ASN A 178 5.70 8.99 -19.93
N PRO A 179 6.99 9.26 -20.20
CA PRO A 179 7.57 9.12 -21.54
C PRO A 179 7.60 7.67 -22.04
N PHE A 180 7.29 6.72 -21.16
CA PHE A 180 7.18 5.30 -21.48
C PHE A 180 5.78 4.89 -21.96
N TYR A 181 4.78 5.80 -21.92
CA TYR A 181 3.44 5.51 -22.40
C TYR A 181 3.36 5.72 -23.91
N THR A 182 3.31 4.62 -24.61
CA THR A 182 2.63 4.56 -25.89
C THR A 182 1.39 3.72 -25.66
N SER A 183 0.21 4.32 -25.83
CA SER A 183 -1.02 3.54 -25.76
C SER A 183 -1.01 2.46 -26.82
N ALA A 184 -1.63 1.33 -26.53
CA ALA A 184 -1.81 0.26 -27.51
C ALA A 184 -2.51 0.71 -28.81
N ASP A 185 -3.25 1.80 -28.75
CA ASP A 185 -4.12 2.30 -29.82
C ASP A 185 -3.61 3.57 -30.49
N ASP A 186 -2.32 3.89 -30.35
CA ASP A 186 -1.75 5.16 -30.83
C ASP A 186 -2.47 6.42 -30.28
N ASN A 187 -3.38 6.26 -29.33
CA ASN A 187 -4.01 7.37 -28.63
C ASN A 187 -3.08 7.84 -27.51
N PRO A 188 -2.59 9.07 -27.58
CA PRO A 188 -1.77 9.62 -26.51
C PRO A 188 -2.59 9.62 -25.21
N ILE A 189 -1.97 9.17 -24.11
CA ILE A 189 -2.54 9.35 -22.79
C ILE A 189 -2.39 10.82 -22.45
N GLU A 190 -3.48 11.58 -22.63
CA GLU A 190 -3.47 13.04 -22.45
C GLU A 190 -3.43 13.48 -20.99
N LYS A 191 -3.61 12.54 -20.04
CA LYS A 191 -3.65 12.82 -18.60
C LYS A 191 -2.46 12.21 -17.89
N SER A 192 -1.96 12.90 -16.88
CA SER A 192 -0.97 12.33 -15.94
C SER A 192 -1.59 11.21 -15.10
N ASP A 193 -0.75 10.35 -14.52
CA ASP A 193 -1.21 9.23 -13.68
C ASP A 193 -2.07 9.72 -12.52
N VAL A 194 -1.65 10.78 -11.83
CA VAL A 194 -2.41 11.33 -10.70
C VAL A 194 -3.77 11.89 -11.14
N ALA A 195 -3.87 12.45 -12.34
CA ALA A 195 -5.15 12.89 -12.89
C ALA A 195 -6.05 11.70 -13.22
N ARG A 196 -5.50 10.63 -13.80
CA ARG A 196 -6.23 9.38 -14.06
C ARG A 196 -6.67 8.71 -12.76
N PHE A 197 -5.80 8.60 -11.78
CA PHE A 197 -6.17 8.07 -10.46
C PHE A 197 -7.33 8.86 -9.84
N THR A 198 -7.30 10.19 -9.96
CA THR A 198 -8.37 11.07 -9.43
C THR A 198 -9.69 10.90 -10.15
N ASP A 199 -9.64 10.88 -11.49
CA ASP A 199 -10.83 10.90 -12.36
C ASP A 199 -11.38 9.49 -12.62
N GLU A 200 -10.56 8.45 -12.47
CA GLU A 200 -10.95 7.05 -12.70
C GLU A 200 -11.16 6.34 -11.33
N THR A 201 -10.10 5.96 -10.65
CA THR A 201 -10.18 5.12 -9.42
C THR A 201 -10.90 5.82 -8.28
N MET A 202 -10.52 7.07 -7.97
CA MET A 202 -11.16 7.80 -6.88
C MET A 202 -12.59 8.23 -7.21
N ALA A 203 -12.91 8.47 -8.48
CA ALA A 203 -14.27 8.72 -8.92
C ALA A 203 -15.14 7.46 -8.77
N ASP A 204 -14.63 6.30 -9.15
CA ASP A 204 -15.33 5.02 -8.99
C ASP A 204 -15.52 4.65 -7.51
N ILE A 205 -14.53 4.91 -6.64
CA ILE A 205 -14.67 4.75 -5.19
C ILE A 205 -15.82 5.61 -4.65
N ARG A 206 -15.87 6.90 -5.02
CA ARG A 206 -16.96 7.79 -4.59
C ARG A 206 -18.30 7.28 -5.06
N HIS A 207 -18.40 6.88 -6.31
CA HIS A 207 -19.62 6.30 -6.87
C HIS A 207 -20.03 5.02 -6.14
N THR A 208 -19.08 4.13 -5.86
CA THR A 208 -19.33 2.89 -5.10
C THR A 208 -19.86 3.18 -3.69
N ILE A 209 -19.28 4.16 -2.99
CA ILE A 209 -19.75 4.60 -1.67
C ILE A 209 -21.19 5.15 -1.74
N GLU A 210 -21.52 5.88 -2.78
CA GLU A 210 -22.86 6.47 -2.98
C GLU A 210 -23.96 5.43 -3.19
N GLN A 211 -23.60 4.19 -3.60
CA GLN A 211 -24.55 3.08 -3.73
C GLN A 211 -24.90 2.42 -2.38
N TRP A 212 -24.13 2.67 -1.34
CA TRP A 212 -24.36 2.07 -0.03
C TRP A 212 -25.31 2.92 0.82
N PRO A 213 -25.98 2.30 1.83
CA PRO A 213 -26.77 3.06 2.79
C PRO A 213 -25.95 4.19 3.41
N LYS A 214 -26.56 5.37 3.57
CA LYS A 214 -25.87 6.58 4.07
C LYS A 214 -25.33 6.45 5.49
N ASP A 215 -25.90 5.55 6.27
CA ASP A 215 -25.50 5.23 7.64
C ASP A 215 -24.43 4.12 7.71
N MET A 216 -24.07 3.51 6.58
CA MET A 216 -22.96 2.54 6.51
C MET A 216 -21.64 3.24 6.78
N PRO A 217 -20.91 2.88 7.85
CA PRO A 217 -19.59 3.45 8.09
C PRO A 217 -18.59 2.95 7.03
N VAL A 218 -17.83 3.89 6.46
CA VAL A 218 -16.83 3.58 5.43
C VAL A 218 -15.49 4.17 5.82
N TYR A 219 -14.47 3.32 5.77
CA TYR A 219 -13.07 3.67 6.02
C TYR A 219 -12.22 3.30 4.81
N GLY A 220 -11.08 3.96 4.68
CA GLY A 220 -10.10 3.69 3.65
C GLY A 220 -8.75 3.33 4.23
N LEU A 221 -8.00 2.50 3.51
CA LEU A 221 -6.64 2.12 3.82
C LEU A 221 -5.82 2.11 2.53
N SER A 222 -4.83 3.01 2.41
CA SER A 222 -3.82 2.94 1.35
C SER A 222 -2.65 2.07 1.82
N MET A 223 -2.26 1.10 0.98
CA MET A 223 -1.22 0.13 1.32
C MET A 223 0.19 0.60 0.99
N GLY A 224 0.37 1.89 0.65
CA GLY A 224 1.65 2.48 0.33
C GLY A 224 1.95 2.50 -1.17
N ASP A 225 3.11 3.04 -1.49
CA ASP A 225 3.50 3.37 -2.86
C ASP A 225 2.43 4.26 -3.52
N ASP A 226 2.05 5.31 -2.80
CA ASP A 226 1.09 6.29 -3.32
C ASP A 226 1.68 7.07 -4.50
N VAL A 227 3.01 7.28 -4.51
CA VAL A 227 3.72 8.08 -5.50
C VAL A 227 4.93 7.36 -6.08
N GLN A 228 5.35 7.80 -7.27
CA GLN A 228 6.59 7.43 -7.92
C GLN A 228 7.46 8.66 -8.14
N TYR A 229 8.52 8.81 -7.33
CA TYR A 229 9.45 9.93 -7.45
C TYR A 229 10.58 9.64 -8.43
N TYR A 230 10.31 9.68 -9.71
CA TYR A 230 11.38 9.61 -10.72
C TYR A 230 12.25 10.88 -10.67
N GLY A 231 13.52 10.73 -10.31
CA GLY A 231 14.49 11.82 -10.35
C GLY A 231 14.46 12.81 -9.19
N GLY A 232 13.62 12.62 -8.19
CA GLY A 232 13.64 13.42 -6.97
C GLY A 232 12.28 13.73 -6.36
N TYR A 233 12.29 14.19 -5.12
CA TYR A 233 11.07 14.57 -4.39
C TYR A 233 10.27 15.65 -5.14
N ASN A 234 8.97 15.40 -5.32
CA ASN A 234 8.04 16.29 -5.99
C ASN A 234 6.90 16.71 -5.05
N ALA A 235 7.03 17.93 -4.48
CA ALA A 235 6.05 18.47 -3.54
C ALA A 235 4.68 18.74 -4.16
N THR A 236 4.61 18.92 -5.49
CA THR A 236 3.33 19.11 -6.16
C THR A 236 2.60 17.78 -6.30
N LEU A 237 3.31 16.73 -6.69
CA LEU A 237 2.77 15.37 -6.74
C LEU A 237 2.25 14.92 -5.37
N GLU A 238 3.03 15.16 -4.29
CA GLU A 238 2.63 14.87 -2.91
C GLU A 238 1.29 15.53 -2.54
N ARG A 239 1.12 16.80 -2.90
CA ARG A 239 -0.15 17.50 -2.67
C ARG A 239 -1.30 16.98 -3.52
N GLN A 240 -1.03 16.60 -4.77
CA GLN A 240 -2.04 16.11 -5.69
C GLN A 240 -2.59 14.75 -5.24
N ILE A 241 -1.70 13.80 -4.90
CA ILE A 241 -2.13 12.48 -4.43
C ILE A 241 -2.87 12.57 -3.10
N ARG A 242 -2.39 13.40 -2.18
CA ARG A 242 -3.08 13.64 -0.92
C ARG A 242 -4.49 14.23 -1.14
N ALA A 243 -4.61 15.21 -2.04
CA ALA A 243 -5.91 15.78 -2.39
C ALA A 243 -6.84 14.74 -3.02
N ALA A 244 -6.32 13.87 -3.90
CA ALA A 244 -7.09 12.81 -4.52
C ALA A 244 -7.63 11.82 -3.45
N LEU A 245 -6.75 11.27 -2.62
CA LEU A 245 -7.12 10.33 -1.56
C LEU A 245 -8.02 10.98 -0.50
N GLY A 246 -7.72 12.22 -0.09
CA GLY A 246 -8.51 12.97 0.89
C GLY A 246 -9.92 13.35 0.41
N SER A 247 -10.15 13.40 -0.91
CA SER A 247 -11.45 13.77 -1.50
C SER A 247 -12.50 12.67 -1.45
N SER A 248 -12.14 11.47 -1.02
CA SER A 248 -12.98 10.27 -1.11
C SER A 248 -14.22 10.25 -0.21
N ARG A 249 -14.29 11.13 0.78
CA ARG A 249 -15.29 11.13 1.87
C ARG A 249 -15.24 9.91 2.80
N MET A 250 -14.30 8.99 2.60
CA MET A 250 -13.96 7.93 3.56
C MET A 250 -12.80 8.38 4.44
N ARG A 251 -12.85 8.08 5.72
CA ARG A 251 -11.75 8.36 6.65
C ARG A 251 -10.60 7.43 6.34
N LEU A 252 -9.53 7.98 5.75
CA LEU A 252 -8.43 7.22 5.16
C LEU A 252 -7.21 7.15 6.08
N PHE A 253 -6.72 5.95 6.28
CA PHE A 253 -5.43 5.65 6.89
C PHE A 253 -4.42 5.26 5.82
N SER A 254 -3.13 5.52 6.06
CA SER A 254 -2.08 5.26 5.06
C SER A 254 -0.93 4.47 5.65
N VAL A 255 -0.46 3.49 4.91
CA VAL A 255 0.81 2.80 5.10
C VAL A 255 1.84 3.45 4.19
N ILE A 256 3.10 3.51 4.61
CA ILE A 256 4.18 4.04 3.76
C ILE A 256 4.81 2.91 2.95
N GLY A 257 4.96 3.12 1.63
CA GLY A 257 5.62 2.19 0.73
C GLY A 257 7.08 2.52 0.46
N ASN A 258 7.74 1.71 -0.38
CA ASN A 258 9.16 1.89 -0.70
C ASN A 258 9.37 3.04 -1.70
N HIS A 259 8.45 3.27 -2.63
CA HIS A 259 8.52 4.40 -3.55
C HIS A 259 8.20 5.74 -2.89
N ASP A 260 7.42 5.74 -1.81
CA ASP A 260 7.13 6.95 -1.01
C ASP A 260 8.37 7.47 -0.27
N GLN A 261 9.31 6.60 0.08
CA GLN A 261 10.54 6.98 0.81
C GLN A 261 11.80 6.86 -0.04
N ASP A 262 11.82 6.05 -1.07
CA ASP A 262 12.90 5.88 -2.07
C ASP A 262 14.32 5.80 -1.47
N GLY A 263 14.47 5.13 -0.33
CA GLY A 263 15.73 5.06 0.43
C GLY A 263 16.22 6.40 0.97
N ASN A 264 15.41 7.44 0.93
CA ASN A 264 15.80 8.80 1.23
C ASN A 264 15.11 9.31 2.50
N ALA A 265 15.91 9.64 3.51
CA ALA A 265 15.41 10.17 4.78
C ALA A 265 14.63 11.51 4.62
N LEU A 266 14.89 12.29 3.57
CA LEU A 266 14.11 13.49 3.28
C LEU A 266 12.69 13.11 2.81
N TYR A 267 12.55 12.15 1.89
CA TYR A 267 11.24 11.72 1.38
C TYR A 267 10.40 11.14 2.50
N ARG A 268 10.97 10.27 3.32
CA ARG A 268 10.30 9.76 4.52
C ARG A 268 9.83 10.88 5.46
N ARG A 269 10.66 11.91 5.71
CA ARG A 269 10.25 13.06 6.52
C ARG A 269 9.11 13.87 5.88
N LYS A 270 9.10 13.97 4.55
CA LYS A 270 8.02 14.66 3.81
C LYS A 270 6.72 13.87 3.88
N TRP A 271 6.79 12.57 3.70
CA TRP A 271 5.66 11.68 3.91
C TRP A 271 5.11 11.82 5.35
N GLU A 272 5.98 11.76 6.36
CA GLU A 272 5.59 11.94 7.76
C GLU A 272 4.94 13.32 8.03
N GLN A 273 5.33 14.36 7.32
CA GLN A 273 4.69 15.68 7.42
C GLN A 273 3.29 15.72 6.83
N SER A 274 3.05 14.93 5.79
CA SER A 274 1.76 14.86 5.11
C SER A 274 0.80 13.87 5.77
N TRP A 275 1.29 12.69 6.20
CA TRP A 275 0.47 11.56 6.62
C TRP A 275 0.59 11.21 8.11
N GLY A 276 1.62 11.71 8.81
CA GLY A 276 1.83 11.46 10.22
C GLY A 276 2.77 10.30 10.55
N PRO A 277 2.54 9.58 11.66
CA PRO A 277 3.40 8.48 12.08
C PRO A 277 3.35 7.31 11.10
N THR A 278 4.50 6.66 10.87
CA THR A 278 4.59 5.46 10.00
C THR A 278 4.20 4.17 10.72
N ASP A 279 4.25 4.17 12.06
CA ASP A 279 3.91 3.04 12.90
C ASP A 279 2.86 3.51 13.91
N TYR A 280 1.64 2.98 13.82
CA TYR A 280 0.50 3.40 14.63
C TYR A 280 -0.60 2.34 14.67
N SER A 281 -1.60 2.52 15.53
CA SER A 281 -2.76 1.65 15.59
C SER A 281 -4.08 2.42 15.73
N PHE A 282 -5.17 1.78 15.35
CA PHE A 282 -6.53 2.29 15.52
C PHE A 282 -7.53 1.14 15.64
N ASP A 283 -8.67 1.40 16.26
CA ASP A 283 -9.74 0.43 16.42
C ASP A 283 -10.96 0.80 15.57
N ARG A 284 -11.57 -0.19 14.91
CA ARG A 284 -12.91 -0.10 14.33
C ARG A 284 -13.67 -1.38 14.65
N GLY A 285 -14.97 -1.28 14.91
CA GLY A 285 -15.75 -2.46 15.31
C GLY A 285 -15.07 -3.28 16.41
N ASP A 286 -14.85 -4.55 16.13
CA ASP A 286 -14.09 -5.48 16.99
C ASP A 286 -12.69 -5.75 16.43
N GLU A 287 -12.22 -4.95 15.49
CA GLU A 287 -10.90 -5.05 14.89
C GLU A 287 -9.94 -4.01 15.50
N HIS A 288 -8.69 -4.43 15.63
CA HIS A 288 -7.54 -3.61 16.00
C HIS A 288 -6.56 -3.60 14.84
N TYR A 289 -6.47 -2.47 14.16
CA TYR A 289 -5.56 -2.26 13.03
C TYR A 289 -4.22 -1.75 13.53
N VAL A 290 -3.14 -2.31 12.99
CA VAL A 290 -1.77 -1.87 13.26
C VAL A 290 -1.07 -1.62 11.94
N CYS A 291 -0.76 -0.38 11.64
CA CYS A 291 0.03 0.02 10.48
C CYS A 291 1.50 0.09 10.84
N LEU A 292 2.37 -0.52 10.02
CA LEU A 292 3.80 -0.63 10.26
C LEU A 292 4.60 -0.31 9.00
N ASN A 293 5.63 0.48 9.13
CA ASN A 293 6.62 0.65 8.08
C ASN A 293 7.59 -0.53 8.08
N ASN A 294 7.33 -1.53 7.26
CA ASN A 294 8.20 -2.69 7.13
C ASN A 294 9.25 -2.55 6.01
N VAL A 295 9.38 -1.37 5.41
CA VAL A 295 10.37 -1.09 4.37
C VAL A 295 11.70 -0.73 5.02
N GLN A 296 12.71 -1.58 4.85
CA GLN A 296 14.05 -1.36 5.34
C GLN A 296 15.02 -1.22 4.16
N PHE A 297 15.58 -0.03 3.97
CA PHE A 297 16.56 0.19 2.92
C PHE A 297 17.95 -0.23 3.41
N THR A 298 18.45 -1.35 2.93
CA THR A 298 19.83 -1.78 3.13
C THR A 298 20.63 -1.51 1.88
N LYS A 299 21.53 -0.53 1.92
CA LYS A 299 22.58 -0.25 0.92
C LYS A 299 22.19 -0.58 -0.54
N SER A 300 21.39 0.22 -1.18
CA SER A 300 21.12 0.23 -2.64
C SER A 300 20.18 -0.82 -3.25
N LYS A 301 19.58 -1.73 -2.49
CA LYS A 301 18.67 -2.76 -3.05
C LYS A 301 17.25 -2.72 -2.49
N ALA A 302 16.76 -1.55 -2.19
CA ALA A 302 15.52 -1.31 -1.50
C ALA A 302 14.25 -1.88 -2.14
N TYR A 303 14.22 -1.94 -3.47
CA TYR A 303 13.00 -2.33 -4.19
C TYR A 303 12.73 -3.83 -4.24
N TRP A 304 13.71 -4.65 -3.83
CA TRP A 304 13.65 -6.11 -3.90
C TRP A 304 13.96 -6.76 -2.55
N SER A 305 13.97 -5.96 -1.49
CA SER A 305 14.18 -6.48 -0.15
C SER A 305 12.83 -6.87 0.44
N PRO A 306 12.79 -7.98 1.19
CA PRO A 306 11.58 -8.39 1.91
C PRO A 306 11.16 -7.37 2.96
N GLY A 307 9.90 -7.43 3.32
CA GLY A 307 9.39 -6.69 4.45
C GLY A 307 10.10 -7.10 5.75
N GLU A 308 10.59 -6.13 6.52
CA GLU A 308 11.29 -6.40 7.77
C GLU A 308 10.89 -5.40 8.86
N LEU A 309 10.83 -5.87 10.09
CA LEU A 309 10.59 -5.03 11.27
C LEU A 309 11.84 -4.92 12.13
N THR A 310 12.13 -3.71 12.56
CA THR A 310 13.20 -3.45 13.52
C THR A 310 12.86 -3.96 14.92
N ASN A 311 13.87 -4.19 15.76
CA ASN A 311 13.67 -4.52 17.17
C ASN A 311 12.79 -3.50 17.90
N ARG A 312 12.91 -2.22 17.54
CA ARG A 312 12.13 -1.14 18.13
C ARG A 312 10.64 -1.26 17.78
N GLN A 313 10.33 -1.52 16.52
CA GLN A 313 8.94 -1.74 16.07
C GLN A 313 8.35 -2.98 16.76
N MET A 314 9.10 -4.08 16.85
CA MET A 314 8.65 -5.27 17.58
C MET A 314 8.40 -5.01 19.08
N GLN A 315 9.20 -4.17 19.72
CA GLN A 315 8.96 -3.77 21.11
C GLN A 315 7.74 -2.87 21.25
N TRP A 316 7.56 -1.93 20.32
CA TRP A 316 6.38 -1.08 20.28
C TRP A 316 5.12 -1.92 20.06
N LEU A 317 5.11 -2.79 19.06
CA LEU A 317 4.00 -3.69 18.75
C LEU A 317 3.61 -4.58 19.93
N ARG A 318 4.60 -5.16 20.64
CA ARG A 318 4.32 -5.97 21.85
C ARG A 318 3.57 -5.18 22.92
N ARG A 319 3.90 -3.90 23.09
CA ARG A 319 3.25 -3.01 24.07
C ARG A 319 1.86 -2.62 23.60
N ASP A 320 1.70 -2.28 22.34
CA ASP A 320 0.41 -1.93 21.73
C ASP A 320 -0.58 -3.09 21.87
N LEU A 321 -0.17 -4.27 21.44
CA LEU A 321 -0.96 -5.49 21.57
C LEU A 321 -1.21 -5.93 23.04
N ALA A 322 -0.40 -5.48 24.00
CA ALA A 322 -0.67 -5.73 25.42
C ALA A 322 -1.85 -4.94 25.95
N PHE A 323 -2.17 -3.79 25.35
CA PHE A 323 -3.34 -2.99 25.66
C PHE A 323 -4.59 -3.42 24.87
N THR A 324 -4.42 -4.24 23.84
CA THR A 324 -5.50 -4.69 22.95
C THR A 324 -6.26 -5.86 23.60
N PRO A 325 -7.59 -5.79 23.74
CA PRO A 325 -8.39 -6.89 24.25
C PRO A 325 -8.29 -8.15 23.38
N ARG A 326 -8.16 -9.32 24.01
CA ARG A 326 -7.90 -10.59 23.31
C ARG A 326 -9.05 -11.11 22.45
N HIS A 327 -10.26 -10.61 22.64
CA HIS A 327 -11.40 -10.98 21.80
C HIS A 327 -11.37 -10.30 20.43
N LYS A 328 -10.61 -9.22 20.27
CA LYS A 328 -10.51 -8.51 18.99
C LYS A 328 -9.79 -9.34 17.93
N LYS A 329 -10.14 -9.10 16.69
CA LYS A 329 -9.31 -9.45 15.53
C LYS A 329 -8.19 -8.43 15.38
N VAL A 330 -6.98 -8.86 15.04
CA VAL A 330 -5.87 -7.97 14.73
C VAL A 330 -5.64 -7.96 13.22
N VAL A 331 -5.63 -6.78 12.62
CA VAL A 331 -5.29 -6.59 11.20
C VAL A 331 -3.96 -5.86 11.12
N LEU A 332 -2.91 -6.55 10.71
CA LEU A 332 -1.60 -5.94 10.47
C LEU A 332 -1.53 -5.43 9.04
N CYS A 333 -1.21 -4.15 8.90
CA CYS A 333 -1.12 -3.44 7.64
C CYS A 333 0.32 -2.98 7.43
N TYR A 334 0.93 -3.40 6.34
CA TYR A 334 2.29 -3.05 5.97
C TYR A 334 2.44 -3.11 4.44
N HIS A 335 3.51 -2.58 3.89
CA HIS A 335 3.63 -2.47 2.44
C HIS A 335 4.16 -3.74 1.78
N ILE A 336 5.34 -4.22 2.18
CA ILE A 336 6.02 -5.35 1.52
C ILE A 336 5.58 -6.68 2.16
N PRO A 337 5.09 -7.66 1.39
CA PRO A 337 4.72 -8.97 1.93
C PRO A 337 5.87 -9.63 2.69
N PHE A 338 5.59 -10.24 3.84
CA PHE A 338 6.56 -11.09 4.53
C PHE A 338 6.82 -12.40 3.77
N THR A 339 5.86 -12.81 2.94
CA THR A 339 5.98 -13.98 2.05
C THR A 339 6.55 -13.63 0.68
N PHE A 340 7.01 -12.40 0.46
CA PHE A 340 7.55 -11.95 -0.84
C PHE A 340 8.65 -12.89 -1.35
N GLY A 341 8.48 -13.40 -2.56
CA GLY A 341 9.39 -14.35 -3.19
C GLY A 341 9.18 -15.82 -2.81
N THR A 342 8.23 -16.12 -1.91
CA THR A 342 7.80 -17.51 -1.67
C THR A 342 6.77 -17.94 -2.70
N THR A 343 6.67 -19.25 -2.91
CA THR A 343 5.65 -19.83 -3.79
C THR A 343 4.33 -19.95 -3.01
N PRO A 344 3.22 -19.33 -3.45
CA PRO A 344 1.93 -19.62 -2.86
C PRO A 344 1.58 -21.09 -3.13
N ASN A 345 1.12 -21.78 -2.12
CA ASN A 345 0.70 -23.18 -2.24
C ASN A 345 -0.80 -23.31 -2.11
N GLU A 346 -1.32 -24.36 -2.75
CA GLU A 346 -2.73 -24.71 -2.72
C GLU A 346 -3.22 -25.20 -1.35
N LYS A 347 -2.28 -25.51 -0.46
CA LYS A 347 -2.55 -25.86 0.94
C LYS A 347 -1.63 -25.03 1.80
N ALA A 348 -2.16 -24.54 2.93
CA ALA A 348 -1.36 -23.87 3.92
C ALA A 348 -0.08 -24.67 4.19
N HIS A 349 1.05 -24.14 3.75
CA HIS A 349 2.33 -24.76 4.06
C HIS A 349 2.66 -24.49 5.52
N PRO A 350 3.11 -25.51 6.26
CA PRO A 350 3.85 -25.22 7.46
C PRO A 350 5.01 -24.33 7.04
N LEU A 351 5.10 -23.15 7.62
CA LEU A 351 6.28 -22.30 7.51
C LEU A 351 7.48 -23.18 7.88
N ASN A 352 8.13 -23.73 6.87
CA ASN A 352 9.41 -24.35 7.09
C ASN A 352 10.44 -23.23 7.22
N ILE A 353 10.47 -22.67 8.42
CA ILE A 353 11.27 -21.53 8.84
C ILE A 353 12.74 -21.68 8.45
N ALA A 354 13.20 -22.88 8.22
CA ALA A 354 14.61 -23.17 7.92
C ALA A 354 14.95 -23.16 6.42
N SER A 355 14.04 -23.49 5.52
CA SER A 355 14.37 -23.70 4.10
C SER A 355 13.79 -22.67 3.12
N GLU A 356 12.64 -22.10 3.42
CA GLU A 356 11.96 -21.18 2.49
C GLU A 356 12.29 -19.72 2.76
N VAL A 357 12.85 -19.42 3.90
CA VAL A 357 13.13 -18.08 4.39
C VAL A 357 14.62 -17.75 4.36
N GLY A 358 15.38 -18.43 3.53
CA GLY A 358 16.81 -18.15 3.33
C GLY A 358 17.14 -16.73 2.85
N HIS A 359 16.11 -15.94 2.54
CA HIS A 359 16.23 -14.55 2.13
C HIS A 359 15.50 -13.57 3.06
N TYR A 360 14.72 -14.05 4.03
CA TYR A 360 13.89 -13.22 4.89
C TYR A 360 14.19 -13.52 6.35
N SER A 361 14.05 -12.54 7.23
CA SER A 361 14.20 -12.81 8.65
C SER A 361 13.01 -13.65 9.15
N SER A 362 13.05 -14.95 8.85
CA SER A 362 12.10 -15.96 9.30
C SER A 362 11.79 -15.84 10.79
N SER A 363 12.78 -15.44 11.56
CA SER A 363 12.65 -15.16 12.99
C SER A 363 11.66 -14.01 13.26
N ARG A 364 11.50 -13.03 12.36
CA ARG A 364 10.58 -11.91 12.56
C ARG A 364 9.14 -12.31 12.30
N LEU A 365 8.87 -12.97 11.18
CA LEU A 365 7.52 -13.45 10.88
C LEU A 365 7.05 -14.40 11.97
N SER A 366 7.85 -15.36 12.39
CA SER A 366 7.52 -16.28 13.49
C SER A 366 7.25 -15.55 14.81
N GLN A 367 8.08 -14.57 15.17
CA GLN A 367 7.87 -13.76 16.37
C GLN A 367 6.57 -12.96 16.28
N LEU A 368 6.26 -12.43 15.08
CA LEU A 368 5.04 -11.69 14.81
C LEU A 368 3.82 -12.60 14.98
N LEU A 369 3.81 -13.74 14.32
CA LEU A 369 2.72 -14.72 14.38
C LEU A 369 2.52 -15.24 15.82
N ALA A 370 3.60 -15.49 16.56
CA ALA A 370 3.53 -15.88 17.97
C ALA A 370 2.90 -14.80 18.87
N LEU A 371 3.01 -13.50 18.51
CA LEU A 371 2.31 -12.43 19.23
C LEU A 371 0.82 -12.41 18.89
N LEU A 372 0.46 -12.70 17.63
CA LEU A 372 -0.90 -12.58 17.12
C LEU A 372 -1.80 -13.75 17.51
N ARG A 373 -1.28 -14.97 17.59
CA ARG A 373 -2.05 -16.19 17.89
C ARG A 373 -2.87 -16.15 19.19
N ARG A 374 -2.54 -15.22 20.10
CA ARG A 374 -3.25 -15.06 21.37
C ARG A 374 -4.62 -14.38 21.23
N PHE A 375 -4.91 -13.78 20.08
CA PHE A 375 -6.16 -13.08 19.84
C PHE A 375 -7.25 -14.04 19.35
N LYS A 376 -8.35 -14.12 20.11
CA LYS A 376 -9.46 -15.05 19.82
C LYS A 376 -10.26 -14.66 18.58
N GLY A 377 -10.31 -13.37 18.23
CA GLY A 377 -10.90 -12.89 16.99
C GLY A 377 -10.07 -13.23 15.74
N GLY A 378 -8.87 -13.84 15.95
CA GLY A 378 -7.97 -14.13 14.85
C GLY A 378 -7.16 -12.91 14.40
N TYR A 379 -6.52 -13.04 13.26
CA TYR A 379 -5.72 -11.97 12.67
C TYR A 379 -5.63 -12.14 11.17
N GLU A 380 -5.39 -11.03 10.47
CA GLU A 380 -5.19 -10.92 9.04
C GLU A 380 -3.93 -10.09 8.78
N LEU A 381 -3.25 -10.38 7.68
CA LEU A 381 -2.07 -9.65 7.23
C LEU A 381 -2.41 -8.98 5.90
N PHE A 382 -2.31 -7.65 5.84
CA PHE A 382 -2.64 -6.85 4.66
C PHE A 382 -1.36 -6.19 4.13
N CYS A 383 -1.10 -6.35 2.82
CA CYS A 383 0.07 -5.76 2.15
C CYS A 383 -0.22 -5.37 0.70
N GLY A 384 0.74 -4.69 0.05
CA GLY A 384 0.72 -4.26 -1.35
C GLY A 384 2.00 -4.71 -2.07
N HIS A 385 2.69 -3.76 -2.72
CA HIS A 385 4.04 -3.89 -3.28
C HIS A 385 4.18 -4.73 -4.54
N THR A 386 3.50 -5.85 -4.63
CA THR A 386 3.71 -6.81 -5.73
C THR A 386 2.99 -6.44 -7.01
N HIS A 387 2.01 -5.55 -6.94
CA HIS A 387 1.12 -5.14 -8.03
C HIS A 387 0.25 -6.27 -8.59
N PHE A 388 0.04 -7.33 -7.84
CA PHE A 388 -0.88 -8.40 -8.24
C PHE A 388 -1.63 -8.98 -7.05
N ALA A 389 -2.81 -9.52 -7.31
CA ALA A 389 -3.64 -10.16 -6.32
C ALA A 389 -3.04 -11.51 -5.93
N ILE A 390 -2.70 -11.67 -4.66
CA ILE A 390 -2.30 -12.97 -4.12
C ILE A 390 -2.77 -13.08 -2.68
N ASN A 391 -3.38 -14.21 -2.35
CA ASN A 391 -3.66 -14.60 -0.99
C ASN A 391 -2.72 -15.73 -0.60
N HIS A 392 -1.72 -15.41 0.22
CA HIS A 392 -0.79 -16.41 0.75
C HIS A 392 -1.38 -17.06 2.00
N GLU A 393 -1.55 -18.35 1.92
CA GLU A 393 -1.93 -19.15 3.08
C GLU A 393 -0.69 -19.64 3.81
N ILE A 394 -0.59 -19.25 5.06
CA ILE A 394 0.54 -19.56 5.94
C ILE A 394 0.02 -20.45 7.06
N SER A 395 0.53 -21.66 7.20
CA SER A 395 0.27 -22.47 8.38
C SER A 395 1.38 -22.28 9.41
N PHE A 396 1.01 -21.85 10.60
CA PHE A 396 1.94 -21.64 11.69
C PHE A 396 1.41 -22.22 13.00
N GLU A 397 2.13 -23.22 13.56
CA GLU A 397 1.76 -23.90 14.81
C GLU A 397 0.29 -24.41 14.83
N GLY A 398 -0.18 -24.93 13.70
CA GLY A 398 -1.54 -25.46 13.55
C GLY A 398 -2.63 -24.42 13.31
N HIS A 399 -2.28 -23.17 13.04
CA HIS A 399 -3.19 -22.10 12.66
C HIS A 399 -2.92 -21.66 11.23
N ASP A 400 -3.98 -21.59 10.43
CA ASP A 400 -3.91 -21.06 9.08
C ASP A 400 -4.15 -19.55 9.11
N ILE A 401 -3.30 -18.83 8.39
CA ILE A 401 -3.23 -17.38 8.37
C ILE A 401 -3.25 -16.94 6.92
N MET A 402 -3.96 -15.87 6.65
CA MET A 402 -3.98 -15.26 5.32
C MET A 402 -3.15 -13.98 5.30
N GLU A 403 -2.18 -13.91 4.38
CA GLU A 403 -1.55 -12.66 3.98
C GLU A 403 -2.14 -12.23 2.65
N HIS A 404 -2.96 -11.17 2.70
CA HIS A 404 -3.62 -10.59 1.54
C HIS A 404 -2.70 -9.57 0.88
N CYS A 405 -2.16 -9.92 -0.27
CA CYS A 405 -1.41 -9.01 -1.11
C CYS A 405 -2.35 -8.38 -2.14
N HIS A 406 -2.55 -7.07 -2.01
CA HIS A 406 -3.53 -6.34 -2.79
C HIS A 406 -2.97 -5.96 -4.15
N ALA A 407 -3.75 -6.20 -5.22
CA ALA A 407 -3.43 -5.76 -6.57
C ALA A 407 -3.38 -4.23 -6.65
N ALA A 408 -2.54 -3.73 -7.55
CA ALA A 408 -2.29 -2.30 -7.68
C ALA A 408 -3.45 -1.54 -8.32
N ALA A 409 -3.73 -0.35 -7.80
CA ALA A 409 -4.65 0.59 -8.43
C ALA A 409 -4.08 1.18 -9.73
N CYS A 410 -2.77 1.10 -9.92
CA CYS A 410 -2.10 1.58 -11.13
C CYS A 410 -2.12 0.60 -12.31
N GLY A 411 -2.73 -0.60 -12.16
CA GLY A 411 -2.61 -1.62 -13.18
C GLY A 411 -1.14 -1.95 -13.47
N ASN A 412 -0.74 -2.01 -14.74
CA ASN A 412 0.69 -2.10 -15.08
C ASN A 412 1.33 -0.70 -15.13
N ILE A 413 1.52 -0.11 -13.95
CA ILE A 413 2.16 1.22 -13.77
C ILE A 413 1.57 2.26 -14.76
N TRP A 414 0.26 2.34 -14.80
CA TRP A 414 -0.54 3.23 -15.68
C TRP A 414 -0.36 3.03 -17.19
N GLN A 415 0.48 2.08 -17.64
CA GLN A 415 0.62 1.74 -19.06
C GLN A 415 -0.58 0.96 -19.59
N SER A 416 -1.23 0.21 -18.72
CA SER A 416 -2.50 -0.45 -19.01
C SER A 416 -3.36 -0.51 -17.75
N ASN A 417 -4.66 -0.70 -17.94
CA ASN A 417 -5.60 -0.91 -16.84
C ASN A 417 -5.67 -2.39 -16.40
N ILE A 418 -4.65 -3.17 -16.71
CA ILE A 418 -4.56 -4.59 -16.37
C ILE A 418 -3.34 -4.78 -15.47
N ASN A 419 -3.56 -5.35 -14.29
CA ASN A 419 -2.46 -5.80 -13.44
C ASN A 419 -1.73 -6.99 -14.09
N ILE A 420 -0.49 -7.22 -13.70
CA ILE A 420 0.32 -8.33 -14.24
C ILE A 420 -0.39 -9.68 -14.04
N CYS A 421 -1.16 -9.83 -12.98
CA CYS A 421 -1.96 -11.01 -12.69
C CYS A 421 -3.27 -11.12 -13.51
N GLY A 422 -3.55 -10.19 -14.41
CA GLY A 422 -4.74 -10.19 -15.23
C GLY A 422 -5.99 -9.58 -14.59
N THR A 423 -5.94 -9.18 -13.30
CA THR A 423 -7.03 -8.41 -12.71
C THR A 423 -7.04 -7.00 -13.30
N PRO A 424 -8.21 -6.37 -13.51
CA PRO A 424 -8.24 -4.95 -13.87
C PRO A 424 -7.58 -4.11 -12.76
N ASN A 425 -7.15 -2.90 -13.04
CA ASN A 425 -6.81 -1.95 -11.99
C ASN A 425 -8.05 -1.66 -11.13
N GLY A 426 -7.88 -1.46 -9.82
CA GLY A 426 -9.02 -1.32 -8.93
C GLY A 426 -8.64 -1.26 -7.45
N TYR A 427 -9.55 -1.72 -6.63
CA TYR A 427 -9.43 -1.70 -5.17
C TYR A 427 -10.25 -2.84 -4.54
N TYR A 428 -10.05 -3.06 -3.26
CA TYR A 428 -10.79 -4.08 -2.52
C TYR A 428 -11.83 -3.43 -1.62
N VAL A 429 -12.95 -4.12 -1.45
CA VAL A 429 -13.99 -3.75 -0.50
C VAL A 429 -14.18 -4.91 0.48
N TYR A 430 -13.78 -4.68 1.72
CA TYR A 430 -14.01 -5.59 2.83
C TYR A 430 -15.21 -5.12 3.64
N THR A 431 -16.03 -6.05 4.09
CA THR A 431 -17.03 -5.81 5.13
C THR A 431 -16.57 -6.52 6.40
N PHE A 432 -16.43 -5.78 7.47
CA PHE A 432 -16.10 -6.31 8.78
C PHE A 432 -17.32 -6.30 9.71
N GLY A 433 -17.39 -7.29 10.58
CA GLY A 433 -18.39 -7.38 11.63
C GLY A 433 -18.07 -8.54 12.59
N GLU A 434 -18.29 -8.33 13.89
CA GLU A 434 -18.12 -9.35 14.94
C GLU A 434 -16.72 -10.01 14.93
N ALA A 435 -15.68 -9.21 14.77
CA ALA A 435 -14.29 -9.64 14.65
C ALA A 435 -14.02 -10.58 13.46
N ALA A 436 -14.77 -10.44 12.38
CA ALA A 436 -14.60 -11.25 11.18
C ALA A 436 -14.70 -10.41 9.90
N ILE A 437 -14.06 -10.88 8.83
CA ILE A 437 -14.39 -10.44 7.47
C ILE A 437 -15.65 -11.20 7.08
N THR A 438 -16.75 -10.48 6.89
CA THR A 438 -18.06 -11.05 6.56
C THR A 438 -18.35 -11.00 5.06
N ASP A 439 -17.61 -10.19 4.32
CA ASP A 439 -17.68 -10.08 2.87
C ASP A 439 -16.39 -9.45 2.33
N CYS A 440 -15.96 -9.86 1.14
CA CYS A 440 -14.82 -9.25 0.46
C CYS A 440 -14.96 -9.46 -1.04
N TYR A 441 -14.85 -8.37 -1.81
CA TYR A 441 -14.77 -8.47 -3.27
C TYR A 441 -13.74 -7.49 -3.84
N TYR A 442 -13.20 -7.86 -5.00
CA TYR A 442 -12.37 -6.98 -5.80
C TYR A 442 -13.25 -6.07 -6.66
N LYS A 443 -13.00 -4.78 -6.64
CA LYS A 443 -13.73 -3.81 -7.46
C LYS A 443 -12.79 -3.26 -8.53
N GLY A 444 -12.91 -3.78 -9.75
CA GLY A 444 -12.23 -3.17 -10.89
C GLY A 444 -12.76 -1.76 -11.14
N THR A 445 -11.88 -0.81 -11.43
CA THR A 445 -12.25 0.58 -11.73
C THR A 445 -13.22 0.62 -12.91
N PHE A 446 -14.41 1.18 -12.70
CA PHE A 446 -15.55 1.20 -13.62
C PHE A 446 -16.17 -0.17 -13.96
N TRP A 447 -15.75 -1.24 -13.31
CA TRP A 447 -16.40 -2.54 -13.47
C TRP A 447 -17.55 -2.72 -12.47
N PRO A 448 -18.62 -3.43 -12.83
CA PRO A 448 -19.64 -3.83 -11.86
C PRO A 448 -19.04 -4.68 -10.75
N ALA A 449 -19.48 -4.48 -9.50
CA ALA A 449 -18.98 -5.27 -8.35
C ALA A 449 -19.22 -6.79 -8.50
N ARG A 450 -20.28 -7.19 -9.23
CA ARG A 450 -20.57 -8.61 -9.54
C ARG A 450 -19.57 -9.25 -10.49
N ARG A 451 -18.73 -8.47 -11.19
CA ARG A 451 -17.77 -9.01 -12.14
C ARG A 451 -16.46 -9.32 -11.43
N GLN A 452 -16.34 -10.57 -11.01
CA GLN A 452 -15.21 -11.06 -10.24
C GLN A 452 -14.27 -11.98 -11.02
N MET A 453 -14.46 -12.07 -12.34
CA MET A 453 -13.58 -12.89 -13.18
C MET A 453 -13.51 -12.40 -14.61
N THR A 454 -12.45 -12.81 -15.30
CA THR A 454 -12.30 -12.77 -16.76
C THR A 454 -12.07 -14.17 -17.28
N LEU A 455 -12.55 -14.41 -18.50
CA LEU A 455 -12.37 -15.69 -19.19
C LEU A 455 -11.50 -15.51 -20.43
N PHE A 456 -10.63 -16.44 -20.72
CA PHE A 456 -9.86 -16.49 -21.95
C PHE A 456 -9.53 -17.94 -22.35
N ARG A 457 -9.07 -18.15 -23.59
CA ARG A 457 -8.62 -19.46 -24.04
C ARG A 457 -7.14 -19.63 -23.81
N ALA A 458 -6.71 -20.84 -23.41
CA ALA A 458 -5.30 -21.12 -23.15
C ALA A 458 -4.42 -20.98 -24.41
N ASP A 459 -5.00 -21.12 -25.61
CA ASP A 459 -4.32 -20.91 -26.89
C ASP A 459 -4.36 -19.43 -27.35
N THR A 460 -4.82 -18.52 -26.52
CA THR A 460 -4.77 -17.07 -26.81
C THR A 460 -3.35 -16.67 -27.21
N ASN A 461 -3.24 -16.04 -28.36
CA ASN A 461 -1.99 -15.80 -29.05
C ASN A 461 -1.84 -14.32 -29.34
N PHE A 462 -0.64 -13.79 -29.11
CA PHE A 462 -0.24 -12.45 -29.45
C PHE A 462 0.99 -12.51 -30.37
N ASN A 463 0.87 -12.05 -31.60
CA ASN A 463 1.96 -12.04 -32.59
C ASN A 463 2.60 -13.42 -32.87
N GLY A 464 1.82 -14.50 -32.86
CA GLY A 464 2.33 -15.84 -33.08
C GLY A 464 2.90 -16.54 -31.84
N GLU A 465 2.92 -15.86 -30.67
CA GLU A 465 3.43 -16.43 -29.42
C GLU A 465 2.31 -16.78 -28.45
N SER A 466 2.40 -17.97 -27.86
CA SER A 466 1.53 -18.41 -26.77
C SER A 466 2.22 -18.15 -25.43
N TYR A 467 1.53 -17.50 -24.51
CA TYR A 467 2.01 -17.18 -23.17
C TYR A 467 1.56 -18.17 -22.10
N ALA A 468 0.77 -19.19 -22.49
CA ALA A 468 0.40 -20.31 -21.61
C ALA A 468 1.43 -21.45 -21.60
N ASN A 469 2.56 -21.32 -22.28
CA ASN A 469 3.56 -22.39 -22.40
C ASN A 469 4.23 -22.79 -21.09
N ASP A 470 4.26 -21.88 -20.11
CA ASP A 470 4.87 -22.13 -18.80
C ASP A 470 3.93 -22.86 -17.83
N TRP A 471 2.67 -23.05 -18.24
CA TRP A 471 1.72 -23.85 -17.48
C TRP A 471 2.00 -25.33 -17.69
N ASN A 472 2.12 -26.06 -16.61
CA ASN A 472 2.27 -27.52 -16.67
C ASN A 472 0.92 -28.21 -16.96
N LEU A 473 0.28 -27.78 -18.04
CA LEU A 473 -1.03 -28.27 -18.46
C LEU A 473 -0.93 -29.00 -19.81
N PRO A 474 -1.83 -29.95 -20.08
CA PRO A 474 -1.96 -30.51 -21.41
C PRO A 474 -2.20 -29.37 -22.42
N ARG A 475 -1.45 -29.37 -23.50
CA ARG A 475 -1.65 -28.40 -24.59
C ARG A 475 -2.94 -28.73 -25.32
N SER A 476 -4.04 -28.11 -24.92
CA SER A 476 -5.32 -28.22 -25.58
C SER A 476 -5.78 -26.87 -26.10
N THR A 477 -6.19 -26.87 -27.36
CA THR A 477 -6.78 -25.66 -27.99
C THR A 477 -8.20 -25.38 -27.48
N ASN A 478 -8.80 -26.34 -26.76
CA ASN A 478 -10.16 -26.20 -26.22
C ASN A 478 -10.20 -25.58 -24.83
N MET A 479 -9.10 -25.60 -24.14
CA MET A 479 -9.06 -25.21 -22.71
C MET A 479 -9.57 -23.78 -22.49
N LEU A 480 -10.59 -23.66 -21.61
CA LEU A 480 -11.07 -22.40 -21.06
C LEU A 480 -10.35 -22.10 -19.77
N VAL A 481 -9.89 -20.88 -19.59
CA VAL A 481 -9.28 -20.39 -18.36
C VAL A 481 -10.13 -19.30 -17.77
N ALA A 482 -10.38 -19.39 -16.46
CA ALA A 482 -11.00 -18.36 -15.66
C ALA A 482 -9.95 -17.75 -14.73
N ASN A 483 -9.76 -16.44 -14.84
CA ASN A 483 -9.04 -15.63 -13.87
C ASN A 483 -10.06 -15.09 -12.87
N VAL A 484 -10.15 -15.71 -11.70
CA VAL A 484 -11.09 -15.35 -10.64
C VAL A 484 -10.39 -14.40 -9.66
N PHE A 485 -10.72 -13.12 -9.73
CA PHE A 485 -10.04 -12.08 -8.97
C PHE A 485 -10.08 -12.36 -7.49
N ASN A 486 -8.98 -12.23 -6.78
CA ASN A 486 -8.87 -12.45 -5.34
C ASN A 486 -9.20 -13.87 -4.83
N ALA A 487 -9.35 -14.89 -5.71
CA ALA A 487 -9.64 -16.24 -5.24
C ALA A 487 -8.48 -16.83 -4.42
N ASP A 488 -8.83 -17.53 -3.34
CA ASP A 488 -7.94 -18.30 -2.49
C ASP A 488 -8.40 -19.77 -2.39
N SER A 489 -7.79 -20.58 -1.54
CA SER A 489 -8.10 -22.02 -1.44
C SER A 489 -9.55 -22.31 -0.99
N ARG A 490 -10.22 -21.36 -0.35
CA ARG A 490 -11.58 -21.49 0.15
C ARG A 490 -12.64 -21.32 -0.95
N TRP A 491 -12.24 -20.78 -2.11
CA TRP A 491 -13.13 -20.60 -3.25
C TRP A 491 -13.36 -21.92 -3.98
N ASN A 492 -14.62 -22.14 -4.40
CA ASN A 492 -14.99 -23.23 -5.29
C ASN A 492 -15.34 -22.67 -6.66
N VAL A 493 -14.71 -23.19 -7.71
CA VAL A 493 -14.95 -22.72 -9.09
C VAL A 493 -15.40 -23.89 -9.94
N THR A 494 -16.53 -23.73 -10.60
CA THR A 494 -17.18 -24.74 -11.42
C THR A 494 -17.51 -24.20 -12.80
N VAL A 495 -17.84 -25.09 -13.71
CA VAL A 495 -18.33 -24.74 -15.05
C VAL A 495 -19.52 -25.62 -15.41
N ILE A 496 -20.54 -25.04 -16.00
CA ILE A 496 -21.70 -25.74 -16.54
C ILE A 496 -21.48 -25.96 -18.03
N GLU A 497 -21.45 -27.24 -18.46
CA GLU A 497 -21.48 -27.65 -19.85
C GLU A 497 -22.62 -28.68 -20.05
N ASP A 498 -23.44 -28.47 -21.08
CA ASP A 498 -24.60 -29.33 -21.36
C ASP A 498 -25.55 -29.53 -20.16
N SER A 499 -25.77 -28.46 -19.37
CA SER A 499 -26.56 -28.45 -18.14
C SER A 499 -25.99 -29.27 -16.98
N ILE A 500 -24.76 -29.78 -17.09
CA ILE A 500 -24.05 -30.50 -16.05
C ILE A 500 -22.95 -29.60 -15.48
N GLU A 501 -22.89 -29.53 -14.16
CA GLU A 501 -21.85 -28.77 -13.47
C GLU A 501 -20.62 -29.63 -13.24
N HIS A 502 -19.45 -29.11 -13.61
CA HIS A 502 -18.15 -29.77 -13.50
C HIS A 502 -17.20 -28.88 -12.67
N PRO A 503 -16.28 -29.46 -11.91
CA PRO A 503 -15.24 -28.67 -11.23
C PRO A 503 -14.26 -28.09 -12.26
N MET A 504 -13.82 -26.85 -12.01
CA MET A 504 -12.63 -26.29 -12.65
C MET A 504 -11.39 -26.58 -11.78
N PHE A 505 -10.27 -26.77 -12.41
CA PHE A 505 -9.01 -27.09 -11.73
C PHE A 505 -8.13 -25.86 -11.64
N ARG A 506 -7.59 -25.62 -10.46
CA ARG A 506 -6.66 -24.52 -10.24
C ARG A 506 -5.36 -24.79 -10.99
N ILE A 507 -4.79 -23.76 -11.62
CA ILE A 507 -3.46 -23.83 -12.21
C ILE A 507 -2.44 -23.75 -11.08
N SER A 508 -1.80 -24.88 -10.77
CA SER A 508 -0.85 -25.01 -9.65
C SER A 508 0.61 -24.82 -10.04
N SER A 509 0.87 -24.67 -11.33
CA SER A 509 2.21 -24.45 -11.83
C SER A 509 2.59 -22.96 -11.81
N ARG A 510 3.91 -22.69 -11.90
CA ARG A 510 4.38 -21.34 -12.19
C ARG A 510 3.69 -20.86 -13.46
N GLY A 511 2.86 -19.86 -13.31
CA GLY A 511 2.06 -19.37 -14.41
C GLY A 511 1.64 -17.94 -14.15
N GLN A 512 1.49 -17.22 -15.21
CA GLN A 512 0.95 -15.89 -15.23
C GLN A 512 -0.33 -15.91 -16.03
N ASP A 513 -1.16 -14.90 -15.89
CA ASP A 513 -2.28 -14.72 -16.80
C ASP A 513 -1.73 -14.57 -18.24
N ALA A 514 -2.00 -15.55 -19.09
CA ALA A 514 -1.45 -15.59 -20.45
C ALA A 514 -1.96 -14.43 -21.31
N PHE A 515 -3.19 -13.97 -21.04
CA PHE A 515 -3.76 -12.82 -21.73
C PHE A 515 -3.04 -11.54 -21.32
N ALA A 516 -2.90 -11.27 -20.02
CA ALA A 516 -2.18 -10.09 -19.53
C ALA A 516 -0.73 -10.09 -19.99
N ALA A 517 -0.05 -11.21 -19.92
CA ALA A 517 1.34 -11.36 -20.38
C ALA A 517 1.49 -11.01 -21.86
N GLY A 518 0.65 -11.58 -22.72
CA GLY A 518 0.69 -11.31 -24.15
C GLY A 518 0.32 -9.87 -24.49
N TYR A 519 -0.70 -9.33 -23.82
CA TYR A 519 -1.12 -7.94 -23.97
C TYR A 519 0.02 -6.98 -23.62
N HIS A 520 0.64 -7.16 -22.45
CA HIS A 520 1.72 -6.27 -22.00
C HIS A 520 2.95 -6.40 -22.87
N HIS A 521 3.30 -7.62 -23.29
CA HIS A 521 4.42 -7.81 -24.21
C HIS A 521 4.22 -7.10 -25.54
N LYS A 522 3.01 -7.13 -26.07
CA LYS A 522 2.68 -6.49 -27.34
C LYS A 522 2.60 -4.97 -27.25
N TYR A 523 1.97 -4.45 -26.19
CA TYR A 523 1.54 -3.05 -26.14
C TYR A 523 2.26 -2.20 -25.09
N CYS A 524 2.85 -2.78 -24.04
CA CYS A 524 3.54 -2.02 -22.99
C CYS A 524 5.06 -2.08 -23.19
N LYS A 525 5.67 -0.99 -23.62
CA LYS A 525 7.10 -0.98 -24.01
C LYS A 525 8.09 -0.86 -22.84
N ALA A 526 7.66 -0.33 -21.68
CA ALA A 526 8.60 0.12 -20.67
C ALA A 526 8.86 -0.84 -19.51
N MET A 527 7.85 -1.53 -19.00
CA MET A 527 7.99 -2.37 -17.80
C MET A 527 7.36 -3.76 -17.93
N PRO A 528 7.19 -4.27 -19.11
CA PRO A 528 6.19 -5.32 -19.22
C PRO A 528 6.73 -6.68 -18.89
N PHE A 529 7.96 -6.90 -19.18
CA PHE A 529 8.43 -8.24 -19.44
C PHE A 529 9.45 -8.76 -18.43
N ARG A 530 10.10 -7.87 -17.70
CA ARG A 530 11.09 -8.29 -16.71
C ARG A 530 10.49 -9.04 -15.54
N PHE A 531 9.24 -8.76 -15.23
CA PHE A 531 8.49 -9.47 -14.18
C PHE A 531 7.82 -10.74 -14.69
N VAL A 532 7.69 -10.89 -16.00
CA VAL A 532 6.90 -11.90 -16.70
C VAL A 532 7.80 -12.87 -17.49
N SER A 533 9.13 -12.72 -17.42
CA SER A 533 10.01 -13.58 -18.21
C SER A 533 9.99 -15.01 -17.73
N LYS A 534 9.97 -15.92 -18.68
CA LYS A 534 10.02 -17.38 -18.50
C LYS A 534 11.12 -17.86 -17.53
N SER A 535 12.16 -17.07 -17.34
CA SER A 535 13.34 -17.42 -16.54
C SER A 535 13.25 -16.98 -15.08
N ASN A 536 12.36 -16.05 -14.70
CA ASN A 536 12.48 -15.38 -13.41
C ASN A 536 11.54 -15.91 -12.32
N GLY A 537 10.58 -16.76 -12.61
CA GLY A 537 9.83 -17.51 -11.61
C GLY A 537 9.09 -16.71 -10.51
N TYR A 538 8.97 -15.38 -10.67
CA TYR A 538 8.48 -14.48 -9.63
C TYR A 538 6.95 -14.35 -9.57
N LEU A 539 6.23 -14.80 -10.58
CA LEU A 539 4.77 -14.67 -10.62
C LEU A 539 4.15 -16.05 -10.50
N ILE A 540 3.76 -16.37 -9.30
CA ILE A 540 2.93 -17.52 -9.04
C ILE A 540 1.56 -17.02 -8.71
N MET A 541 0.63 -17.31 -9.60
CA MET A 541 -0.75 -16.92 -9.43
C MET A 541 -1.53 -18.12 -8.90
N ASN A 542 -2.36 -17.89 -7.91
CA ASN A 542 -3.18 -18.92 -7.30
C ASN A 542 -4.69 -18.72 -7.56
N HIS A 543 -5.04 -17.83 -8.47
CA HIS A 543 -6.44 -17.51 -8.79
C HIS A 543 -6.82 -17.77 -10.26
N LEU A 544 -6.04 -18.59 -10.98
CA LEU A 544 -6.37 -19.10 -12.31
C LEU A 544 -6.94 -20.50 -12.22
N PHE A 545 -8.03 -20.75 -12.96
CA PHE A 545 -8.70 -22.03 -13.03
C PHE A 545 -8.90 -22.43 -14.48
N TYR A 546 -8.83 -23.74 -14.79
CA TYR A 546 -9.02 -24.23 -16.14
C TYR A 546 -10.04 -25.35 -16.21
N TYR A 547 -10.62 -25.50 -17.39
CA TYR A 547 -11.49 -26.57 -17.77
C TYR A 547 -11.29 -26.90 -19.24
N GLU A 548 -11.26 -28.20 -19.59
CA GLU A 548 -11.22 -28.66 -20.97
C GLU A 548 -12.63 -29.08 -21.42
N PRO A 549 -13.33 -28.24 -22.21
CA PRO A 549 -14.67 -28.55 -22.67
C PRO A 549 -14.64 -29.69 -23.72
N LYS A 550 -15.73 -30.41 -23.84
CA LYS A 550 -15.91 -31.47 -24.83
C LYS A 550 -15.73 -30.96 -26.27
N ARG A 551 -16.14 -29.71 -26.51
CA ARG A 551 -16.01 -29.04 -27.81
C ARG A 551 -15.61 -27.58 -27.60
N ARG A 552 -14.77 -27.05 -28.50
CA ARG A 552 -14.31 -25.65 -28.43
C ARG A 552 -15.47 -24.64 -28.37
N ASN A 553 -16.54 -24.93 -29.06
CA ASN A 553 -17.69 -24.05 -29.19
C ASN A 553 -18.83 -24.39 -28.21
N SER A 554 -18.59 -25.25 -27.22
CA SER A 554 -19.57 -25.50 -26.17
C SER A 554 -19.93 -24.17 -25.49
N HIS A 555 -21.21 -23.97 -25.23
CA HIS A 555 -21.65 -22.92 -24.34
C HIS A 555 -21.31 -23.32 -22.90
N LEU A 556 -20.55 -22.48 -22.22
CA LEU A 556 -20.10 -22.72 -20.87
C LEU A 556 -20.52 -21.55 -19.99
N THR A 557 -20.94 -21.86 -18.79
CA THR A 557 -21.13 -20.87 -17.72
C THR A 557 -20.19 -21.20 -16.57
N VAL A 558 -19.24 -20.34 -16.30
CA VAL A 558 -18.35 -20.47 -15.15
C VAL A 558 -19.01 -19.88 -13.91
N ARG A 559 -18.95 -20.59 -12.79
CA ARG A 559 -19.42 -20.15 -11.47
C ARG A 559 -18.27 -20.15 -10.48
N ALA A 560 -18.12 -19.04 -9.77
CA ALA A 560 -17.19 -18.93 -8.66
C ALA A 560 -17.96 -18.66 -7.38
N TYR A 561 -17.76 -19.52 -6.39
CA TYR A 561 -18.36 -19.43 -5.07
C TYR A 561 -17.31 -18.95 -4.10
N ASP A 562 -17.52 -17.79 -3.48
CA ASP A 562 -16.60 -17.24 -2.51
C ASP A 562 -16.85 -17.82 -1.09
N PRO A 563 -15.93 -17.62 -0.14
CA PRO A 563 -16.09 -18.12 1.23
C PRO A 563 -17.19 -17.38 2.04
N TYR A 564 -17.79 -16.35 1.47
CA TYR A 564 -18.83 -15.53 2.12
C TYR A 564 -20.25 -15.88 1.66
N GLY A 565 -20.37 -16.82 0.70
CA GLY A 565 -21.67 -17.26 0.17
C GLY A 565 -22.11 -16.55 -1.09
N ASN A 566 -21.30 -15.68 -1.68
CA ASN A 566 -21.61 -15.07 -2.95
C ASN A 566 -21.30 -16.02 -4.11
N VAL A 567 -22.06 -15.87 -5.20
CA VAL A 567 -21.87 -16.60 -6.44
C VAL A 567 -21.69 -15.62 -7.59
N TYR A 568 -20.62 -15.79 -8.34
CA TYR A 568 -20.30 -14.97 -9.49
C TYR A 568 -20.33 -15.83 -10.75
N GLU A 569 -20.93 -15.32 -11.82
CA GLU A 569 -21.07 -16.06 -13.07
C GLU A 569 -20.44 -15.29 -14.24
N ALA A 570 -19.84 -16.05 -15.17
CA ALA A 570 -19.37 -15.54 -16.44
C ALA A 570 -19.64 -16.56 -17.56
N SER A 571 -20.08 -16.07 -18.72
CA SER A 571 -20.36 -16.90 -19.88
C SER A 571 -19.13 -17.03 -20.78
N SER A 572 -18.96 -18.20 -21.44
CA SER A 572 -17.93 -18.38 -22.46
C SER A 572 -18.07 -17.43 -23.66
N TYR A 573 -19.19 -16.79 -23.82
CA TYR A 573 -19.37 -15.70 -24.80
C TYR A 573 -18.65 -14.40 -24.40
N GLU A 574 -18.28 -14.26 -23.13
CA GLU A 574 -17.53 -13.14 -22.60
C GLU A 574 -16.01 -13.37 -22.63
N VAL A 575 -15.57 -14.39 -23.35
CA VAL A 575 -14.15 -14.65 -23.52
C VAL A 575 -13.46 -13.46 -24.13
N VAL A 576 -12.41 -13.02 -23.48
CA VAL A 576 -11.59 -11.90 -23.94
C VAL A 576 -10.78 -12.32 -25.15
N THR A 577 -11.04 -11.70 -26.26
CA THR A 577 -10.38 -11.97 -27.55
C THR A 577 -9.60 -10.78 -28.09
N ALA A 578 -9.86 -9.59 -27.55
CA ALA A 578 -9.27 -8.34 -28.01
C ALA A 578 -8.61 -7.58 -26.86
N PRO A 579 -7.62 -6.72 -27.13
CA PRO A 579 -7.00 -5.88 -26.13
C PRO A 579 -8.03 -5.00 -25.43
N PHE A 580 -7.94 -4.95 -24.10
CA PHE A 580 -8.75 -4.05 -23.28
C PHE A 580 -8.16 -2.66 -23.29
N ASN A 581 -8.54 -1.85 -24.21
CA ASN A 581 -8.00 -0.51 -24.28
C ASN A 581 -8.66 0.44 -23.29
N ASN A 582 -9.86 0.11 -22.85
CA ASN A 582 -10.57 0.96 -21.90
C ASN A 582 -11.68 0.19 -21.19
N PHE A 583 -11.48 -0.17 -19.95
CA PHE A 583 -12.52 -0.77 -19.10
C PHE A 583 -13.72 0.17 -18.86
N ALA A 584 -13.58 1.48 -19.11
CA ALA A 584 -14.67 2.44 -19.03
C ALA A 584 -15.88 2.10 -19.95
N HIS A 585 -15.69 1.23 -20.94
CA HIS A 585 -16.81 0.76 -21.77
C HIS A 585 -17.85 -0.05 -21.01
N TYR A 586 -17.47 -0.72 -19.93
CA TYR A 586 -18.40 -1.50 -19.10
C TYR A 586 -19.34 -0.61 -18.30
N TYR A 587 -18.89 0.57 -17.91
CA TYR A 587 -19.69 1.51 -17.12
C TYR A 587 -20.75 2.24 -17.96
N LYS A 588 -20.45 2.50 -19.24
CA LYS A 588 -21.34 3.23 -20.15
C LYS A 588 -22.54 2.41 -20.63
N LYS A 589 -22.56 1.10 -20.42
CA LYS A 589 -23.63 0.21 -20.89
C LYS A 589 -24.76 -0.04 -19.90
N GLY A 590 -24.76 0.65 -18.73
CA GLY A 590 -25.90 0.63 -17.80
C GLY A 590 -26.19 -0.74 -17.16
N GLU A 591 -25.15 -1.58 -16.98
CA GLU A 591 -25.26 -2.89 -16.34
C GLU A 591 -24.81 -2.85 -14.86
#